data_61ed76a48d52741e86f434e624cd2f1e
#
_entry.id   61ed76a48d52741e86f434e624cd2f1e
#
_cell.length_a   1.000
_cell.length_b   1.000
_cell.length_c   1.000
_cell.angle_alpha   90.00
_cell.angle_beta   90.00
_cell.angle_gamma   90.00
#
_symmetry.space_group_name_H-M   'P 1'
#
loop_
_entity.id
_entity.type
_entity.pdbx_description
1 polymer ?
#
loop_
_entity_poly.entity_id
_entity_poly.type
_entity_poly.pdbx_seq_one_letter_code
_entity_poly.pdbx_strand_id
1 'polypeptide(L)'
;PYADDVVEYFVQKSAANGIDIIRIFDCMNDIRNLQTAVSAANKEKADAQVAMSYTLGDAYTLEYWVDLAKRIEDMGANSICVKDMAGLLCPYQATELVTALKGAVDIPIEMHTHYTSGVGAMTYMKAIEAGADIIDTAMSPFAMGTSQPATEVMVETFKGTPYDTGLDQNLLSEIADYFRPIRDEALESGLLNPKNLGVNIKTLLYQVPGGMLSNLTSQLKEQGAEDKFYDVLEE
;
A
#
# COMPACT_ATOMS: atom_id res chain seq x y z
N PRO A 1 -10.07 -17.50 5.46
CA PRO A 1 -9.47 -18.20 4.32
C PRO A 1 -10.53 -19.04 3.61
N TYR A 2 -10.38 -19.16 2.29
CA TYR A 2 -11.19 -20.03 1.43
C TYR A 2 -10.46 -21.32 1.14
N ALA A 3 -11.17 -22.36 0.68
CA ALA A 3 -10.55 -23.59 0.22
C ALA A 3 -9.73 -23.32 -1.07
N ASP A 4 -8.71 -24.13 -1.31
CA ASP A 4 -7.74 -23.93 -2.40
C ASP A 4 -8.42 -23.90 -3.78
N ASP A 5 -9.40 -24.76 -4.03
CA ASP A 5 -10.17 -24.81 -5.27
C ASP A 5 -10.96 -23.53 -5.53
N VAL A 6 -11.46 -22.88 -4.47
CA VAL A 6 -12.15 -21.57 -4.55
C VAL A 6 -11.15 -20.47 -4.91
N VAL A 7 -9.95 -20.49 -4.31
CA VAL A 7 -8.88 -19.52 -4.61
C VAL A 7 -8.42 -19.69 -6.05
N GLU A 8 -8.14 -20.93 -6.49
CA GLU A 8 -7.77 -21.22 -7.88
C GLU A 8 -8.82 -20.73 -8.88
N TYR A 9 -10.09 -21.02 -8.61
CA TYR A 9 -11.20 -20.59 -9.49
C TYR A 9 -11.34 -19.07 -9.52
N PHE A 10 -11.21 -18.40 -8.38
CA PHE A 10 -11.24 -16.93 -8.32
C PHE A 10 -10.12 -16.30 -9.14
N VAL A 11 -8.88 -16.77 -8.99
CA VAL A 11 -7.73 -16.28 -9.75
C VAL A 11 -7.90 -16.52 -11.25
N GLN A 12 -8.33 -17.73 -11.63
CA GLN A 12 -8.64 -18.05 -13.02
C GLN A 12 -9.68 -17.10 -13.63
N LYS A 13 -10.77 -16.83 -12.91
CA LYS A 13 -11.81 -15.92 -13.39
C LYS A 13 -11.35 -14.48 -13.45
N SER A 14 -10.53 -14.04 -12.50
CA SER A 14 -9.94 -12.70 -12.49
C SER A 14 -9.06 -12.50 -13.73
N ALA A 15 -8.14 -13.40 -14.00
CA ALA A 15 -7.28 -13.35 -15.18
C ALA A 15 -8.10 -13.42 -16.50
N ALA A 16 -9.08 -14.31 -16.58
CA ALA A 16 -9.94 -14.44 -17.75
C ALA A 16 -10.81 -13.19 -18.02
N ASN A 17 -11.04 -12.35 -17.02
CA ASN A 17 -11.76 -11.08 -17.13
C ASN A 17 -10.82 -9.86 -17.27
N GLY A 18 -9.52 -10.07 -17.51
CA GLY A 18 -8.57 -9.02 -17.86
C GLY A 18 -7.78 -8.44 -16.71
N ILE A 19 -7.68 -9.16 -15.58
CA ILE A 19 -6.76 -8.79 -14.50
C ILE A 19 -5.38 -9.34 -14.84
N ASP A 20 -4.40 -8.44 -15.00
CA ASP A 20 -3.02 -8.79 -15.39
C ASP A 20 -2.14 -9.06 -14.18
N ILE A 21 -2.33 -8.32 -13.07
CA ILE A 21 -1.52 -8.43 -11.85
C ILE A 21 -2.45 -8.79 -10.68
N ILE A 22 -2.15 -9.87 -9.99
CA ILE A 22 -2.89 -10.30 -8.80
C ILE A 22 -2.02 -10.06 -7.57
N ARG A 23 -2.41 -9.07 -6.75
CA ARG A 23 -1.73 -8.78 -5.49
C ARG A 23 -2.23 -9.73 -4.41
N ILE A 24 -1.31 -10.48 -3.83
CA ILE A 24 -1.55 -11.58 -2.89
C ILE A 24 -0.86 -11.24 -1.57
N PHE A 25 -1.59 -11.28 -0.45
CA PHE A 25 -0.98 -11.04 0.85
C PHE A 25 -1.68 -11.81 1.98
N ASP A 26 -0.97 -12.01 3.04
CA ASP A 26 -1.48 -12.44 4.34
C ASP A 26 -1.11 -11.39 5.40
N CYS A 27 -2.05 -10.99 6.24
CA CYS A 27 -1.81 -9.93 7.22
C CYS A 27 -0.76 -10.28 8.28
N MET A 28 -0.50 -11.57 8.48
CA MET A 28 0.53 -12.10 9.40
C MET A 28 1.80 -12.53 8.67
N ASN A 29 1.90 -12.28 7.36
CA ASN A 29 3.02 -12.71 6.51
C ASN A 29 3.26 -14.25 6.51
N ASP A 30 2.20 -15.03 6.71
CA ASP A 30 2.32 -16.48 6.62
C ASP A 30 2.30 -16.94 5.16
N ILE A 31 3.47 -17.23 4.62
CA ILE A 31 3.64 -17.63 3.21
C ILE A 31 2.88 -18.90 2.83
N ARG A 32 2.52 -19.75 3.79
CA ARG A 32 1.72 -20.96 3.53
C ARG A 32 0.34 -20.61 2.98
N ASN A 33 -0.20 -19.46 3.39
CA ASN A 33 -1.49 -18.94 2.92
C ASN A 33 -1.43 -18.34 1.50
N LEU A 34 -0.23 -18.12 0.95
CA LEU A 34 -0.03 -17.46 -0.34
C LEU A 34 0.17 -18.46 -1.48
N GLN A 35 0.63 -19.67 -1.18
CA GLN A 35 1.11 -20.66 -2.15
C GLN A 35 0.09 -20.97 -3.26
N THR A 36 -1.16 -21.22 -2.89
CA THR A 36 -2.22 -21.57 -3.85
C THR A 36 -2.50 -20.41 -4.79
N ALA A 37 -2.59 -19.18 -4.29
CA ALA A 37 -2.88 -18.00 -5.12
C ALA A 37 -1.72 -17.67 -6.07
N VAL A 38 -0.45 -17.77 -5.61
CA VAL A 38 0.73 -17.57 -6.45
C VAL A 38 0.79 -18.62 -7.57
N SER A 39 0.60 -19.90 -7.21
CA SER A 39 0.58 -20.99 -8.21
C SER A 39 -0.54 -20.81 -9.23
N ALA A 40 -1.71 -20.39 -8.79
CA ALA A 40 -2.86 -20.16 -9.68
C ALA A 40 -2.61 -18.97 -10.62
N ALA A 41 -2.06 -17.85 -10.14
CA ALA A 41 -1.73 -16.70 -10.96
C ALA A 41 -0.72 -17.06 -12.06
N ASN A 42 0.36 -17.75 -11.70
CA ASN A 42 1.36 -18.23 -12.66
C ASN A 42 0.78 -19.19 -13.70
N LYS A 43 -0.10 -20.09 -13.29
CA LYS A 43 -0.81 -21.03 -14.19
C LYS A 43 -1.66 -20.31 -15.24
N GLU A 44 -2.32 -19.24 -14.82
CA GLU A 44 -3.17 -18.42 -15.72
C GLU A 44 -2.37 -17.33 -16.46
N LYS A 45 -1.04 -17.26 -16.27
CA LYS A 45 -0.13 -16.27 -16.88
C LYS A 45 -0.43 -14.83 -16.46
N ALA A 46 -1.01 -14.63 -15.29
CA ALA A 46 -1.10 -13.34 -14.63
C ALA A 46 0.11 -13.15 -13.72
N ASP A 47 0.54 -11.92 -13.50
CA ASP A 47 1.63 -11.61 -12.59
C ASP A 47 1.19 -11.84 -11.13
N ALA A 48 1.91 -12.73 -10.45
CA ALA A 48 1.75 -12.94 -9.02
C ALA A 48 2.60 -11.92 -8.26
N GLN A 49 1.98 -10.85 -7.79
CA GLN A 49 2.63 -9.88 -6.92
C GLN A 49 2.35 -10.24 -5.47
N VAL A 50 3.39 -10.55 -4.70
CA VAL A 50 3.23 -10.86 -3.28
C VAL A 50 3.55 -9.63 -2.43
N ALA A 51 2.61 -9.26 -1.56
CA ALA A 51 2.81 -8.13 -0.67
C ALA A 51 3.22 -8.59 0.73
N MET A 52 4.31 -8.02 1.23
CA MET A 52 4.75 -8.11 2.62
C MET A 52 4.01 -7.07 3.44
N SER A 53 3.20 -7.49 4.41
CA SER A 53 2.51 -6.62 5.34
C SER A 53 3.52 -5.99 6.31
N TYR A 54 3.95 -4.76 6.00
CA TYR A 54 4.97 -4.06 6.78
C TYR A 54 4.43 -3.63 8.14
N THR A 55 5.22 -3.89 9.18
CA THR A 55 4.94 -3.47 10.54
C THR A 55 6.22 -3.26 11.34
N LEU A 56 6.11 -2.70 12.54
CA LEU A 56 7.21 -2.47 13.47
C LEU A 56 7.14 -3.44 14.65
N GLY A 57 8.28 -3.69 15.27
CA GLY A 57 8.42 -4.53 16.45
C GLY A 57 9.73 -5.31 16.42
N ASP A 58 10.16 -5.82 17.56
CA ASP A 58 11.48 -6.46 17.73
C ASP A 58 11.70 -7.70 16.85
N ALA A 59 10.63 -8.37 16.45
CA ALA A 59 10.70 -9.52 15.55
C ALA A 59 10.86 -9.15 14.07
N TYR A 60 10.57 -7.90 13.69
CA TYR A 60 10.54 -7.44 12.30
C TYR A 60 11.84 -6.72 11.94
N THR A 61 12.95 -7.43 12.06
CA THR A 61 14.29 -6.93 11.73
C THR A 61 14.51 -6.82 10.23
N LEU A 62 15.57 -6.17 9.79
CA LEU A 62 15.93 -6.09 8.38
C LEU A 62 16.15 -7.50 7.79
N GLU A 63 16.80 -8.39 8.55
CA GLU A 63 17.02 -9.79 8.16
C GLU A 63 15.71 -10.56 7.98
N TYR A 64 14.70 -10.31 8.82
CA TYR A 64 13.37 -10.89 8.66
C TYR A 64 12.75 -10.51 7.32
N TRP A 65 12.80 -9.25 6.93
CA TRP A 65 12.25 -8.78 5.66
C TRP A 65 13.00 -9.34 4.45
N VAL A 66 14.32 -9.44 4.54
CA VAL A 66 15.16 -10.04 3.50
C VAL A 66 14.88 -11.53 3.35
N ASP A 67 14.78 -12.28 4.45
CA ASP A 67 14.43 -13.72 4.41
C ASP A 67 13.04 -13.94 3.82
N LEU A 68 12.07 -13.14 4.23
CA LEU A 68 10.71 -13.20 3.70
C LEU A 68 10.69 -12.94 2.18
N ALA A 69 11.42 -11.92 1.71
CA ALA A 69 11.50 -11.58 0.29
C ALA A 69 12.10 -12.72 -0.55
N LYS A 70 13.18 -13.35 -0.10
CA LYS A 70 13.78 -14.53 -0.76
C LYS A 70 12.79 -15.68 -0.87
N ARG A 71 12.09 -15.97 0.22
CA ARG A 71 11.07 -17.04 0.24
C ARG A 71 9.89 -16.75 -0.68
N ILE A 72 9.53 -15.48 -0.84
CA ILE A 72 8.50 -15.03 -1.79
C ILE A 72 8.98 -15.23 -3.23
N GLU A 73 10.21 -14.83 -3.55
CA GLU A 73 10.80 -15.07 -4.87
C GLU A 73 10.92 -16.58 -5.18
N ASP A 74 11.42 -17.37 -4.23
CA ASP A 74 11.52 -18.84 -4.35
C ASP A 74 10.14 -19.51 -4.58
N MET A 75 9.05 -18.90 -4.07
CA MET A 75 7.69 -19.37 -4.29
C MET A 75 7.20 -19.12 -5.73
N GLY A 76 7.90 -18.30 -6.49
CA GLY A 76 7.58 -17.95 -7.88
C GLY A 76 6.77 -16.67 -8.02
N ALA A 77 6.87 -15.75 -7.08
CA ALA A 77 6.32 -14.40 -7.26
C ALA A 77 7.03 -13.65 -8.40
N ASN A 78 6.30 -12.82 -9.14
CA ASN A 78 6.83 -12.00 -10.24
C ASN A 78 7.27 -10.61 -9.75
N SER A 79 6.74 -10.14 -8.63
CA SER A 79 7.15 -8.90 -7.96
C SER A 79 6.81 -8.94 -6.46
N ILE A 80 7.46 -8.09 -5.69
CA ILE A 80 7.19 -7.91 -4.25
C ILE A 80 6.65 -6.51 -4.01
N CYS A 81 5.58 -6.41 -3.23
CA CYS A 81 5.08 -5.13 -2.73
C CYS A 81 5.40 -5.00 -1.24
N VAL A 82 6.12 -3.96 -0.84
CA VAL A 82 6.22 -3.56 0.57
C VAL A 82 4.95 -2.79 0.91
N LYS A 83 4.03 -3.46 1.62
CA LYS A 83 2.69 -2.96 1.90
C LYS A 83 2.63 -2.35 3.30
N ASP A 84 2.84 -1.05 3.38
CA ASP A 84 2.74 -0.25 4.59
C ASP A 84 1.33 0.34 4.75
N MET A 85 0.44 -0.42 5.35
CA MET A 85 -0.98 -0.08 5.49
C MET A 85 -1.25 1.03 6.52
N ALA A 86 -0.29 1.33 7.40
CA ALA A 86 -0.45 2.31 8.47
C ALA A 86 0.42 3.56 8.30
N GLY A 87 1.27 3.61 7.25
CA GLY A 87 2.19 4.72 7.03
C GLY A 87 3.32 4.77 8.07
N LEU A 88 3.84 3.60 8.46
CA LEU A 88 4.85 3.42 9.50
C LEU A 88 6.29 3.56 8.98
N LEU A 89 6.50 3.25 7.71
CA LEU A 89 7.83 3.23 7.11
C LEU A 89 8.33 4.66 6.90
N CYS A 90 9.30 5.05 7.71
CA CYS A 90 9.93 6.36 7.61
C CYS A 90 10.98 6.41 6.48
N PRO A 91 11.30 7.61 5.93
CA PRO A 91 12.10 7.75 4.71
C PRO A 91 13.48 7.07 4.75
N TYR A 92 14.23 7.21 5.83
CA TYR A 92 15.57 6.61 5.94
C TYR A 92 15.53 5.09 6.13
N GLN A 93 14.52 4.60 6.86
CA GLN A 93 14.26 3.17 6.97
C GLN A 93 13.85 2.55 5.64
N ALA A 94 13.12 3.31 4.80
CA ALA A 94 12.81 2.88 3.43
C ALA A 94 14.08 2.73 2.59
N THR A 95 15.06 3.63 2.73
CA THR A 95 16.35 3.49 2.04
C THR A 95 17.05 2.20 2.46
N GLU A 96 17.14 1.91 3.76
CA GLU A 96 17.78 0.70 4.29
C GLU A 96 17.08 -0.57 3.80
N LEU A 97 15.75 -0.61 3.93
CA LEU A 97 14.92 -1.75 3.55
C LEU A 97 15.03 -2.03 2.04
N VAL A 98 14.77 -1.03 1.19
CA VAL A 98 14.78 -1.21 -0.26
C VAL A 98 16.18 -1.58 -0.76
N THR A 99 17.24 -0.95 -0.25
CA THR A 99 18.61 -1.33 -0.59
C THR A 99 18.90 -2.80 -0.26
N ALA A 100 18.47 -3.27 0.91
CA ALA A 100 18.66 -4.65 1.31
C ALA A 100 17.84 -5.63 0.45
N LEU A 101 16.60 -5.29 0.14
CA LEU A 101 15.74 -6.10 -0.72
C LEU A 101 16.30 -6.19 -2.15
N LYS A 102 16.70 -5.07 -2.76
CA LYS A 102 17.31 -5.04 -4.11
C LYS A 102 18.64 -5.79 -4.19
N GLY A 103 19.36 -5.91 -3.06
CA GLY A 103 20.55 -6.76 -2.96
C GLY A 103 20.27 -8.25 -2.74
N ALA A 104 19.02 -8.63 -2.45
CA ALA A 104 18.66 -9.97 -2.02
C ALA A 104 17.79 -10.73 -3.02
N VAL A 105 17.02 -10.05 -3.86
CA VAL A 105 16.10 -10.62 -4.88
C VAL A 105 16.26 -9.91 -6.21
N ASP A 106 15.94 -10.61 -7.31
CA ASP A 106 16.05 -10.09 -8.67
C ASP A 106 14.72 -9.54 -9.21
N ILE A 107 13.60 -9.86 -8.57
CA ILE A 107 12.26 -9.42 -8.99
C ILE A 107 11.98 -7.95 -8.58
N PRO A 108 11.10 -7.24 -9.30
CA PRO A 108 10.75 -5.85 -9.01
C PRO A 108 10.23 -5.65 -7.59
N ILE A 109 10.59 -4.51 -6.99
CA ILE A 109 10.11 -4.06 -5.68
C ILE A 109 9.15 -2.89 -5.87
N GLU A 110 7.93 -3.06 -5.39
CA GLU A 110 6.92 -2.01 -5.32
C GLU A 110 6.75 -1.49 -3.90
N MET A 111 6.51 -0.20 -3.79
CA MET A 111 6.21 0.45 -2.52
C MET A 111 4.75 0.90 -2.46
N HIS A 112 4.05 0.45 -1.43
CA HIS A 112 2.70 0.88 -1.10
C HIS A 112 2.69 1.43 0.33
N THR A 113 2.43 2.72 0.51
CA THR A 113 2.27 3.31 1.85
C THR A 113 1.05 4.19 1.92
N HIS A 114 0.36 4.16 3.05
CA HIS A 114 -0.68 5.13 3.37
C HIS A 114 -0.08 6.42 3.92
N TYR A 115 -0.72 7.55 3.60
CA TYR A 115 -0.22 8.88 3.97
C TYR A 115 -0.64 9.31 5.39
N THR A 116 -1.11 8.39 6.21
CA THR A 116 -1.75 8.67 7.52
C THR A 116 -0.79 9.40 8.48
N SER A 117 0.48 9.03 8.50
CA SER A 117 1.51 9.71 9.31
C SER A 117 2.03 11.02 8.71
N GLY A 118 1.81 11.25 7.41
CA GLY A 118 2.31 12.41 6.68
C GLY A 118 3.69 12.25 6.04
N VAL A 119 4.36 11.12 6.20
CA VAL A 119 5.73 10.91 5.65
C VAL A 119 5.75 10.22 4.28
N GLY A 120 4.64 9.70 3.80
CA GLY A 120 4.57 8.79 2.66
C GLY A 120 5.27 9.28 1.38
N ALA A 121 5.12 10.55 0.97
CA ALA A 121 5.81 11.06 -0.22
C ALA A 121 7.34 11.11 -0.06
N MET A 122 7.82 11.47 1.14
CA MET A 122 9.25 11.45 1.47
C MET A 122 9.78 10.01 1.52
N THR A 123 8.99 9.08 2.03
CA THR A 123 9.28 7.65 2.04
C THR A 123 9.44 7.13 0.62
N TYR A 124 8.52 7.45 -0.30
CA TYR A 124 8.60 7.07 -1.69
C TYR A 124 9.83 7.65 -2.40
N MET A 125 10.12 8.93 -2.17
CA MET A 125 11.32 9.55 -2.72
C MET A 125 12.59 8.78 -2.32
N LYS A 126 12.71 8.43 -1.04
CA LYS A 126 13.86 7.69 -0.52
C LYS A 126 13.89 6.24 -0.98
N ALA A 127 12.75 5.60 -1.14
CA ALA A 127 12.66 4.25 -1.70
C ALA A 127 13.08 4.20 -3.18
N ILE A 128 12.62 5.16 -3.99
CA ILE A 128 12.99 5.27 -5.41
C ILE A 128 14.50 5.51 -5.56
N GLU A 129 15.08 6.44 -4.79
CA GLU A 129 16.52 6.66 -4.77
C GLU A 129 17.33 5.39 -4.37
N ALA A 130 16.73 4.51 -3.56
CA ALA A 130 17.32 3.23 -3.16
C ALA A 130 17.08 2.08 -4.15
N GLY A 131 16.30 2.32 -5.22
CA GLY A 131 16.09 1.36 -6.31
C GLY A 131 14.71 0.70 -6.35
N ALA A 132 13.70 1.21 -5.65
CA ALA A 132 12.32 0.75 -5.83
C ALA A 132 11.87 0.98 -7.28
N ASP A 133 11.22 -0.02 -7.86
CA ASP A 133 10.84 -0.03 -9.28
C ASP A 133 9.45 0.60 -9.51
N ILE A 134 8.55 0.46 -8.54
CA ILE A 134 7.15 0.87 -8.65
C ILE A 134 6.70 1.54 -7.35
N ILE A 135 5.81 2.53 -7.46
CA ILE A 135 5.10 3.13 -6.32
C ILE A 135 3.60 3.21 -6.58
N ASP A 136 2.80 2.94 -5.57
CA ASP A 136 1.35 3.16 -5.59
C ASP A 136 1.01 4.60 -5.23
N THR A 137 0.23 5.26 -6.06
CA THR A 137 -0.22 6.64 -5.84
C THR A 137 -1.73 6.78 -6.06
N ALA A 138 -2.30 7.88 -5.63
CA ALA A 138 -3.71 8.19 -5.87
C ALA A 138 -3.85 9.56 -6.53
N MET A 139 -4.87 9.73 -7.40
CA MET A 139 -5.17 11.04 -7.98
C MET A 139 -5.46 12.06 -6.87
N SER A 140 -4.96 13.29 -7.03
CA SER A 140 -4.95 14.30 -5.96
C SER A 140 -6.30 14.55 -5.26
N PRO A 141 -7.48 14.47 -5.90
CA PRO A 141 -8.75 14.59 -5.18
C PRO A 141 -8.97 13.54 -4.09
N PHE A 142 -8.41 12.34 -4.25
CA PHE A 142 -8.55 11.21 -3.33
C PHE A 142 -7.23 10.81 -2.67
N ALA A 143 -6.17 11.58 -2.83
CA ALA A 143 -4.87 11.31 -2.25
C ALA A 143 -4.74 11.83 -0.81
N MET A 144 -3.63 11.47 -0.18
CA MET A 144 -3.23 11.91 1.17
C MET A 144 -4.12 11.37 2.29
N GLY A 145 -3.88 11.80 3.53
CA GLY A 145 -4.61 11.28 4.69
C GLY A 145 -4.52 9.76 4.79
N THR A 146 -5.65 9.07 4.80
CA THR A 146 -5.71 7.60 4.83
C THR A 146 -5.47 6.93 3.48
N SER A 147 -5.28 7.70 2.40
CA SER A 147 -4.93 7.22 1.06
C SER A 147 -3.41 7.27 0.81
N GLN A 148 -2.98 7.25 -0.43
CA GLN A 148 -1.58 7.27 -0.86
C GLN A 148 -1.11 8.70 -1.19
N PRO A 149 0.20 8.92 -1.43
CA PRO A 149 0.71 10.16 -2.00
C PRO A 149 0.05 10.51 -3.34
N ALA A 150 -0.08 11.80 -3.63
CA ALA A 150 -0.73 12.27 -4.86
C ALA A 150 0.12 11.96 -6.10
N THR A 151 -0.51 11.37 -7.13
CA THR A 151 0.14 11.00 -8.41
C THR A 151 0.81 12.19 -9.07
N GLU A 152 0.09 13.29 -9.24
CA GLU A 152 0.57 14.50 -9.94
C GLU A 152 1.77 15.11 -9.22
N VAL A 153 1.78 15.05 -7.87
CA VAL A 153 2.90 15.55 -7.06
C VAL A 153 4.14 14.68 -7.25
N MET A 154 3.98 13.36 -7.24
CA MET A 154 5.12 12.44 -7.44
C MET A 154 5.68 12.57 -8.86
N VAL A 155 4.83 12.65 -9.89
CA VAL A 155 5.25 12.84 -11.27
C VAL A 155 6.05 14.14 -11.44
N GLU A 156 5.56 15.27 -10.92
CA GLU A 156 6.28 16.55 -11.01
C GLU A 156 7.57 16.55 -10.17
N THR A 157 7.60 15.84 -9.02
CA THR A 157 8.79 15.72 -8.18
C THR A 157 9.95 15.05 -8.93
N PHE A 158 9.66 14.04 -9.76
CA PHE A 158 10.70 13.29 -10.48
C PHE A 158 10.97 13.78 -11.89
N LYS A 159 10.25 14.77 -12.37
CA LYS A 159 10.39 15.33 -13.70
C LYS A 159 11.82 15.84 -13.96
N GLY A 160 12.40 15.42 -15.09
CA GLY A 160 13.77 15.78 -15.48
C GLY A 160 14.86 15.10 -14.64
N THR A 161 14.52 14.14 -13.79
CA THR A 161 15.46 13.28 -13.06
C THR A 161 15.62 11.93 -13.76
N PRO A 162 16.57 11.06 -13.34
CA PRO A 162 16.63 9.68 -13.83
C PRO A 162 15.37 8.83 -13.53
N TYR A 163 14.49 9.32 -12.69
CA TYR A 163 13.25 8.67 -12.27
C TYR A 163 12.00 9.27 -12.94
N ASP A 164 12.19 10.10 -13.97
CA ASP A 164 11.08 10.72 -14.71
C ASP A 164 10.20 9.66 -15.37
N THR A 165 8.92 9.68 -15.05
CA THR A 165 7.94 8.71 -15.55
C THR A 165 7.51 8.99 -16.99
N GLY A 166 7.73 10.22 -17.50
CA GLY A 166 7.25 10.67 -18.80
C GLY A 166 5.72 10.83 -18.89
N LEU A 167 5.00 10.76 -17.76
CA LEU A 167 3.54 10.96 -17.76
C LEU A 167 3.18 12.43 -18.06
N ASP A 168 2.09 12.62 -18.82
CA ASP A 168 1.60 13.94 -19.18
C ASP A 168 0.87 14.59 -18.01
N GLN A 169 1.50 15.61 -17.42
CA GLN A 169 0.97 16.37 -16.28
C GLN A 169 -0.35 17.10 -16.60
N ASN A 170 -0.57 17.53 -17.86
CA ASN A 170 -1.83 18.15 -18.25
C ASN A 170 -2.97 17.12 -18.23
N LEU A 171 -2.73 15.93 -18.77
CA LEU A 171 -3.70 14.84 -18.74
C LEU A 171 -4.01 14.40 -17.30
N LEU A 172 -3.01 14.31 -16.43
CA LEU A 172 -3.22 14.02 -15.01
C LEU A 172 -4.08 15.10 -14.34
N SER A 173 -3.85 16.37 -14.66
CA SER A 173 -4.67 17.49 -14.16
C SER A 173 -6.12 17.41 -14.64
N GLU A 174 -6.36 17.07 -15.92
CA GLU A 174 -7.71 16.85 -16.45
C GLU A 174 -8.44 15.71 -15.74
N ILE A 175 -7.74 14.61 -15.46
CA ILE A 175 -8.28 13.49 -14.67
C ILE A 175 -8.63 13.95 -13.25
N ALA A 176 -7.75 14.70 -12.60
CA ALA A 176 -8.00 15.25 -11.25
C ALA A 176 -9.23 16.18 -11.25
N ASP A 177 -9.36 17.03 -12.24
CA ASP A 177 -10.50 17.94 -12.37
C ASP A 177 -11.83 17.20 -12.58
N TYR A 178 -11.81 16.08 -13.30
CA TYR A 178 -12.99 15.22 -13.43
C TYR A 178 -13.42 14.63 -12.08
N PHE A 179 -12.47 14.20 -11.23
CA PHE A 179 -12.79 13.58 -9.94
C PHE A 179 -13.07 14.59 -8.83
N ARG A 180 -12.70 15.84 -8.97
CA ARG A 180 -12.87 16.88 -7.93
C ARG A 180 -14.34 17.07 -7.49
N PRO A 181 -15.30 17.26 -8.40
CA PRO A 181 -16.72 17.40 -8.02
C PRO A 181 -17.27 16.10 -7.38
N ILE A 182 -16.81 14.92 -7.80
CA ILE A 182 -17.22 13.63 -7.20
C ILE A 182 -16.75 13.56 -5.73
N ARG A 183 -15.52 14.02 -5.46
CA ARG A 183 -15.02 14.13 -4.09
C ARG A 183 -15.82 15.12 -3.26
N ASP A 184 -16.14 16.27 -3.82
CA ASP A 184 -16.87 17.33 -3.11
C ASP A 184 -18.29 16.85 -2.76
N GLU A 185 -18.99 16.15 -3.65
CA GLU A 185 -20.26 15.49 -3.38
C GLU A 185 -20.14 14.44 -2.27
N ALA A 186 -19.08 13.64 -2.28
CA ALA A 186 -18.84 12.63 -1.24
C ALA A 186 -18.59 13.27 0.15
N LEU A 187 -17.96 14.45 0.18
CA LEU A 187 -17.77 15.23 1.41
C LEU A 187 -19.09 15.83 1.89
N GLU A 188 -19.87 16.45 1.00
CA GLU A 188 -21.17 17.08 1.33
C GLU A 188 -22.21 16.05 1.81
N SER A 189 -22.24 14.89 1.19
CA SER A 189 -23.14 13.79 1.59
C SER A 189 -22.68 13.07 2.87
N GLY A 190 -21.47 13.33 3.36
CA GLY A 190 -20.87 12.63 4.50
C GLY A 190 -20.37 11.21 4.21
N LEU A 191 -20.37 10.79 2.94
CA LEU A 191 -19.77 9.52 2.52
C LEU A 191 -18.24 9.52 2.76
N LEU A 192 -17.59 10.64 2.48
CA LEU A 192 -16.18 10.87 2.81
C LEU A 192 -16.06 11.70 4.09
N ASN A 193 -15.48 11.11 5.14
CA ASN A 193 -15.27 11.81 6.39
C ASN A 193 -14.06 12.77 6.28
N PRO A 194 -14.21 14.09 6.50
CA PRO A 194 -13.11 15.05 6.45
C PRO A 194 -11.93 14.70 7.37
N LYS A 195 -12.15 13.99 8.49
CA LYS A 195 -11.09 13.54 9.40
C LYS A 195 -10.09 12.59 8.73
N ASN A 196 -10.52 11.88 7.68
CA ASN A 196 -9.66 10.95 6.94
C ASN A 196 -8.71 11.67 5.96
N LEU A 197 -8.90 12.96 5.74
CA LEU A 197 -8.07 13.75 4.80
C LEU A 197 -6.83 14.37 5.47
N GLY A 198 -6.80 14.38 6.80
CA GLY A 198 -5.68 14.90 7.58
C GLY A 198 -4.58 13.87 7.78
N VAL A 199 -3.43 14.36 8.27
CA VAL A 199 -2.32 13.51 8.71
C VAL A 199 -2.24 13.53 10.24
N ASN A 200 -1.81 12.42 10.83
CA ASN A 200 -1.61 12.29 12.26
C ASN A 200 -0.32 11.52 12.55
N ILE A 201 0.72 12.24 12.96
CA ILE A 201 2.02 11.63 13.29
C ILE A 201 1.93 10.62 14.45
N LYS A 202 0.91 10.71 15.29
CA LYS A 202 0.67 9.71 16.35
C LYS A 202 0.37 8.31 15.82
N THR A 203 0.04 8.18 14.52
CA THR A 203 -0.08 6.87 13.86
C THR A 203 1.19 6.04 14.01
N LEU A 204 2.37 6.67 14.05
CA LEU A 204 3.64 5.99 14.30
C LEU A 204 3.73 5.39 15.70
N LEU A 205 2.94 5.88 16.66
CA LEU A 205 2.87 5.36 18.04
C LEU A 205 1.83 4.23 18.13
N TYR A 206 0.64 4.45 17.57
CA TYR A 206 -0.48 3.49 17.69
C TYR A 206 -0.42 2.36 16.65
N GLN A 207 0.29 2.55 15.54
CA GLN A 207 0.49 1.56 14.47
C GLN A 207 -0.81 0.99 13.87
N VAL A 208 -1.90 1.75 13.92
CA VAL A 208 -3.21 1.32 13.43
C VAL A 208 -3.41 1.76 11.99
N PRO A 209 -3.71 0.82 11.06
CA PRO A 209 -4.00 1.12 9.66
C PRO A 209 -5.17 2.09 9.48
N GLY A 210 -5.06 3.01 8.50
CA GLY A 210 -6.08 4.04 8.25
C GLY A 210 -7.49 3.49 8.02
N GLY A 211 -7.61 2.35 7.33
CA GLY A 211 -8.90 1.65 7.16
C GLY A 211 -9.49 1.14 8.47
N MET A 212 -8.64 0.67 9.39
CA MET A 212 -9.08 0.24 10.73
C MET A 212 -9.51 1.43 11.59
N LEU A 213 -8.85 2.59 11.47
CA LEU A 213 -9.28 3.81 12.15
C LEU A 213 -10.69 4.24 11.72
N SER A 214 -11.01 4.14 10.43
CA SER A 214 -12.34 4.43 9.91
C SER A 214 -13.38 3.47 10.47
N ASN A 215 -13.07 2.17 10.53
CA ASN A 215 -13.96 1.17 11.11
C ASN A 215 -14.15 1.39 12.60
N LEU A 216 -13.09 1.66 13.36
CA LEU A 216 -13.15 1.97 14.78
C LEU A 216 -14.03 3.20 15.05
N THR A 217 -13.87 4.27 14.28
CA THR A 217 -14.68 5.48 14.38
C THR A 217 -16.16 5.16 14.16
N SER A 218 -16.49 4.34 13.15
CA SER A 218 -17.87 3.92 12.87
C SER A 218 -18.45 3.09 14.01
N GLN A 219 -17.70 2.13 14.52
CA GLN A 219 -18.13 1.27 15.63
C GLN A 219 -18.35 2.06 16.92
N LEU A 220 -17.45 2.99 17.26
CA LEU A 220 -17.61 3.85 18.43
C LEU A 220 -18.82 4.77 18.30
N LYS A 221 -19.10 5.26 17.09
CA LYS A 221 -20.29 6.06 16.80
C LYS A 221 -21.58 5.25 17.00
N GLU A 222 -21.64 4.01 16.50
CA GLU A 222 -22.78 3.11 16.70
C GLU A 222 -23.05 2.81 18.18
N GLN A 223 -22.00 2.83 19.00
CA GLN A 223 -22.07 2.57 20.44
C GLN A 223 -22.24 3.85 21.29
N GLY A 224 -22.26 5.05 20.65
CA GLY A 224 -22.34 6.32 21.37
C GLY A 224 -21.13 6.63 22.23
N ALA A 225 -19.95 6.10 21.86
CA ALA A 225 -18.69 6.20 22.59
C ALA A 225 -17.60 6.93 21.78
N GLU A 226 -17.99 7.88 20.94
CA GLU A 226 -17.06 8.64 20.07
C GLU A 226 -15.99 9.42 20.85
N ASP A 227 -16.30 9.83 22.07
CA ASP A 227 -15.39 10.52 22.99
C ASP A 227 -14.24 9.64 23.47
N LYS A 228 -14.39 8.32 23.42
CA LYS A 228 -13.38 7.34 23.85
C LYS A 228 -12.40 6.92 22.76
N PHE A 229 -12.44 7.54 21.61
CA PHE A 229 -11.62 7.15 20.46
C PHE A 229 -10.12 7.11 20.80
N TYR A 230 -9.60 8.13 21.48
CA TYR A 230 -8.18 8.17 21.84
C TYR A 230 -7.82 7.21 22.97
N ASP A 231 -8.73 7.01 23.93
CA ASP A 231 -8.52 6.07 25.04
C ASP A 231 -8.35 4.64 24.51
N VAL A 232 -9.18 4.25 23.52
CA VAL A 232 -9.11 2.92 22.88
C VAL A 232 -7.87 2.76 22.01
N LEU A 233 -7.29 3.86 21.47
CA LEU A 233 -6.07 3.79 20.65
C LEU A 233 -4.81 3.69 21.52
N GLU A 234 -4.87 4.12 22.80
CA GLU A 234 -3.75 4.07 23.74
C GLU A 234 -3.64 2.72 24.46
N GLU A 235 -4.70 1.90 24.48
CA GLU A 235 -4.71 0.53 25.00
C GLU A 235 -4.17 -0.49 23.98
#